data_ec3536e8e57adb8b616c2d2162f302f8
#
_entry.id   ec3536e8e57adb8b616c2d2162f302f8
#
_cell.length_a   1.000
_cell.length_b   1.000
_cell.length_c   1.000
_cell.angle_alpha   90.00
_cell.angle_beta   90.00
_cell.angle_gamma   90.00
#
_symmetry.space_group_name_H-M   'P 1'
#
loop_
_entity.id
_entity.type
_entity.pdbx_description
1 polymer ?
#
loop_
_entity_poly.entity_id
_entity_poly.type
_entity_poly.pdbx_seq_one_letter_code
_entity_poly.pdbx_strand_id
1 'polypeptide(L)'
;MVLLSVLIATVAFAAAFTVPGGFVADDRPSAGTAILARRFVVSDTMAFLCSIVATSFLIYGGARENPLSHRIWYKLLASRFMPIAVRCMIAAFAFGFHLVLGDAANRGLIVFVYVASLAPVLFCFPDVWIPLQLGLAKTVWRRAGWRGLVNIHRRPSSLIPLAQLFMASFLFQYLGGTLLVLLIAAAFAVAIALSIYLPNY
;
A
#
# COMPACT_ATOMS: atom_id res chain seq x y z
N MET A 1 3.01 12.67 -8.42
CA MET A 1 2.62 12.02 -7.17
C MET A 1 1.37 12.65 -6.55
N VAL A 2 1.27 13.98 -6.40
CA VAL A 2 0.07 14.63 -5.83
C VAL A 2 -1.21 14.25 -6.58
N LEU A 3 -1.23 14.34 -7.90
CA LEU A 3 -2.41 13.98 -8.70
C LEU A 3 -2.85 12.53 -8.47
N LEU A 4 -1.90 11.60 -8.37
CA LEU A 4 -2.20 10.19 -8.13
C LEU A 4 -2.80 9.97 -6.73
N SER A 5 -2.26 10.61 -5.69
CA SER A 5 -2.81 10.48 -4.33
C SER A 5 -4.21 11.09 -4.21
N VAL A 6 -4.45 12.23 -4.84
CA VAL A 6 -5.79 12.83 -4.88
C VAL A 6 -6.76 11.94 -5.65
N LEU A 7 -6.34 11.37 -6.77
CA LEU A 7 -7.19 10.46 -7.55
C LEU A 7 -7.58 9.22 -6.73
N ILE A 8 -6.64 8.60 -6.02
CA ILE A 8 -6.92 7.46 -5.14
C ILE A 8 -7.90 7.86 -4.04
N ALA A 9 -7.69 9.02 -3.41
CA ALA A 9 -8.58 9.52 -2.37
C ALA A 9 -10.01 9.74 -2.88
N THR A 10 -10.18 10.33 -4.05
CA THR A 10 -11.51 10.59 -4.63
C THR A 10 -12.22 9.31 -5.03
N VAL A 11 -11.51 8.35 -5.60
CA VAL A 11 -12.11 7.06 -5.99
C VAL A 11 -12.47 6.23 -4.76
N ALA A 12 -11.61 6.15 -3.76
CA ALA A 12 -11.91 5.46 -2.50
C ALA A 12 -13.09 6.12 -1.77
N PHE A 13 -13.13 7.45 -1.72
CA PHE A 13 -14.28 8.16 -1.17
C PHE A 13 -15.60 7.82 -1.89
N ALA A 14 -15.59 7.81 -3.22
CA ALA A 14 -16.77 7.43 -4.00
C ALA A 14 -17.18 5.97 -3.76
N ALA A 15 -16.23 5.06 -3.69
CA ALA A 15 -16.44 3.63 -3.45
C ALA A 15 -17.09 3.35 -2.09
N ALA A 16 -16.77 4.14 -1.06
CA ALA A 16 -17.37 4.02 0.28
C ALA A 16 -18.89 4.25 0.27
N PHE A 17 -19.42 5.10 -0.65
CA PHE A 17 -20.87 5.35 -0.78
C PHE A 17 -21.57 4.44 -1.78
N THR A 18 -20.82 3.77 -2.64
CA THR A 18 -21.32 2.86 -3.66
C THR A 18 -20.90 1.42 -3.38
N VAL A 19 -21.03 0.99 -2.11
CA VAL A 19 -20.62 -0.37 -1.70
C VAL A 19 -21.33 -1.40 -2.60
N PRO A 20 -20.59 -2.24 -3.34
CA PRO A 20 -21.16 -3.27 -4.18
C PRO A 20 -21.96 -4.27 -3.34
N GLY A 21 -23.15 -4.62 -3.77
CA GLY A 21 -24.01 -5.53 -3.04
C GLY A 21 -25.04 -4.85 -2.13
N GLY A 22 -25.34 -3.57 -2.42
CA GLY A 22 -26.24 -2.67 -1.70
C GLY A 22 -27.24 -3.37 -0.80
N PHE A 23 -27.49 -2.81 0.37
CA PHE A 23 -28.42 -3.30 1.38
C PHE A 23 -29.74 -3.72 0.74
N VAL A 24 -29.83 -4.99 0.31
CA VAL A 24 -31.12 -5.62 -0.01
C VAL A 24 -31.76 -5.86 1.34
N ALA A 25 -32.79 -5.11 1.64
CA ALA A 25 -33.41 -5.00 2.96
C ALA A 25 -34.04 -6.30 3.48
N ASP A 26 -34.10 -7.37 2.68
CA ASP A 26 -34.87 -8.58 3.01
C ASP A 26 -34.06 -9.89 3.08
N ASP A 27 -32.81 -9.94 2.59
CA ASP A 27 -32.00 -11.14 2.71
C ASP A 27 -30.80 -10.91 3.63
N ARG A 28 -30.68 -11.70 4.68
CA ARG A 28 -29.48 -11.72 5.52
C ARG A 28 -28.29 -12.09 4.63
N PRO A 29 -27.27 -11.22 4.52
CA PRO A 29 -26.11 -11.52 3.71
C PRO A 29 -25.51 -12.86 4.21
N SER A 30 -25.16 -13.74 3.29
CA SER A 30 -24.46 -14.96 3.66
C SER A 30 -23.18 -14.61 4.44
N ALA A 31 -22.72 -15.50 5.31
CA ALA A 31 -21.51 -15.25 6.10
C ALA A 31 -20.30 -14.93 5.22
N GLY A 32 -20.23 -15.49 4.00
CA GLY A 32 -19.19 -15.22 3.02
C GLY A 32 -19.24 -13.79 2.47
N THR A 33 -20.43 -13.33 2.06
CA THR A 33 -20.61 -11.96 1.54
C THR A 33 -20.34 -10.90 2.61
N ALA A 34 -20.70 -11.16 3.87
CA ALA A 34 -20.40 -10.26 5.00
C ALA A 34 -18.88 -10.13 5.23
N ILE A 35 -18.12 -11.23 5.14
CA ILE A 35 -16.66 -11.21 5.27
C ILE A 35 -16.03 -10.45 4.12
N LEU A 36 -16.47 -10.64 2.89
CA LEU A 36 -15.97 -9.94 1.71
C LEU A 36 -16.25 -8.45 1.78
N ALA A 37 -17.48 -8.06 2.15
CA ALA A 37 -17.86 -6.66 2.34
C ALA A 37 -16.98 -5.99 3.39
N ARG A 38 -16.72 -6.64 4.52
CA ARG A 38 -15.82 -6.13 5.55
C ARG A 38 -14.39 -5.94 5.04
N ARG A 39 -13.86 -6.90 4.26
CA ARG A 39 -12.52 -6.79 3.66
C ARG A 39 -12.45 -5.66 2.65
N PHE A 40 -13.49 -5.49 1.83
CA PHE A 40 -13.62 -4.36 0.92
C PHE A 40 -13.54 -3.03 1.67
N VAL A 41 -14.41 -2.81 2.66
CA VAL A 41 -14.46 -1.57 3.44
C VAL A 41 -13.13 -1.28 4.13
N VAL A 42 -12.49 -2.28 4.76
CA VAL A 42 -11.19 -2.08 5.42
C VAL A 42 -10.12 -1.70 4.42
N SER A 43 -10.04 -2.37 3.27
CA SER A 43 -9.04 -2.06 2.23
C SER A 43 -9.27 -0.67 1.65
N ASP A 44 -10.51 -0.30 1.37
CA ASP A 44 -10.88 1.00 0.82
C ASP A 44 -10.60 2.14 1.80
N THR A 45 -10.97 1.98 3.08
CA THR A 45 -10.66 2.95 4.14
C THR A 45 -9.15 3.14 4.30
N MET A 46 -8.36 2.07 4.26
CA MET A 46 -6.90 2.16 4.35
C MET A 46 -6.31 2.87 3.12
N ALA A 47 -6.82 2.61 1.92
CA ALA A 47 -6.42 3.31 0.71
C ALA A 47 -6.70 4.82 0.82
N PHE A 48 -7.89 5.18 1.29
CA PHE A 48 -8.30 6.55 1.50
C PHE A 48 -7.40 7.28 2.50
N LEU A 49 -7.24 6.74 3.70
CA LEU A 49 -6.44 7.37 4.76
C LEU A 49 -4.97 7.53 4.34
N CYS A 50 -4.36 6.49 3.78
CA CYS A 50 -2.98 6.57 3.33
C CYS A 50 -2.79 7.58 2.19
N SER A 51 -3.77 7.73 1.29
CA SER A 51 -3.70 8.70 0.19
C SER A 51 -3.84 10.13 0.70
N ILE A 52 -4.72 10.41 1.67
CA ILE A 52 -4.85 11.74 2.31
C ILE A 52 -3.54 12.11 3.02
N VAL A 53 -2.99 11.20 3.81
CA VAL A 53 -1.71 11.42 4.51
C VAL A 53 -0.59 11.70 3.51
N ALA A 54 -0.49 10.91 2.43
CA ALA A 54 0.49 11.13 1.38
C ALA A 54 0.30 12.50 0.71
N THR A 55 -0.93 12.90 0.40
CA THR A 55 -1.25 14.19 -0.21
C THR A 55 -0.83 15.35 0.71
N SER A 56 -1.17 15.27 1.99
CA SER A 56 -0.80 16.29 2.99
C SER A 56 0.71 16.46 3.05
N PHE A 57 1.47 15.38 3.14
CA PHE A 57 2.93 15.45 3.16
C PHE A 57 3.52 16.00 1.84
N LEU A 58 2.91 15.72 0.69
CA LEU A 58 3.36 16.25 -0.59
C LEU A 58 3.11 17.77 -0.69
N ILE A 59 1.99 18.26 -0.17
CA ILE A 59 1.66 19.69 -0.11
C ILE A 59 2.67 20.41 0.79
N TYR A 60 2.88 19.93 2.03
CA TYR A 60 3.85 20.52 2.94
C TYR A 60 5.28 20.43 2.40
N GLY A 61 5.64 19.33 1.74
CA GLY A 61 6.94 19.17 1.08
C GLY A 61 7.14 20.05 -0.16
N GLY A 62 6.05 20.58 -0.74
CA GLY A 62 6.06 21.54 -1.85
C GLY A 62 6.18 23.00 -1.42
N ALA A 63 5.84 23.33 -0.16
CA ALA A 63 5.85 24.70 0.34
C ALA A 63 7.28 25.28 0.34
N ARG A 64 7.44 26.47 -0.25
CA ARG A 64 8.75 27.14 -0.37
C ARG A 64 9.30 27.67 0.95
N GLU A 65 8.42 27.91 1.91
CA GLU A 65 8.75 28.47 3.23
C GLU A 65 9.47 27.46 4.13
N ASN A 66 9.33 26.17 3.87
CA ASN A 66 9.94 25.13 4.68
C ASN A 66 11.43 24.95 4.36
N PRO A 67 12.31 24.82 5.37
CA PRO A 67 13.72 24.53 5.17
C PRO A 67 13.92 23.22 4.39
N LEU A 68 14.98 23.14 3.60
CA LEU A 68 15.24 22.04 2.67
C LEU A 68 15.23 20.67 3.33
N SER A 69 15.70 20.56 4.57
CA SER A 69 15.69 19.34 5.38
C SER A 69 14.27 18.82 5.62
N HIS A 70 13.34 19.69 6.00
CA HIS A 70 11.94 19.33 6.23
C HIS A 70 11.21 18.92 4.94
N ARG A 71 11.51 19.59 3.84
CA ARG A 71 10.93 19.26 2.52
C ARG A 71 11.33 17.85 2.05
N ILE A 72 12.57 17.45 2.28
CA ILE A 72 13.04 16.07 1.98
C ILE A 72 12.29 15.06 2.83
N TRP A 73 12.08 15.39 4.11
CA TRP A 73 11.35 14.54 5.04
C TRP A 73 9.91 14.26 4.60
N TYR A 74 9.16 15.32 4.29
CA TYR A 74 7.78 15.19 3.84
C TYR A 74 7.67 14.37 2.55
N LYS A 75 8.58 14.57 1.60
CA LYS A 75 8.64 13.77 0.38
C LYS A 75 8.94 12.29 0.67
N LEU A 76 9.85 12.03 1.60
CA LEU A 76 10.19 10.67 2.00
C LEU A 76 8.98 9.97 2.64
N LEU A 77 8.30 10.63 3.58
CA LEU A 77 7.08 10.10 4.20
C LEU A 77 5.98 9.83 3.17
N ALA A 78 5.71 10.78 2.29
CA ALA A 78 4.71 10.61 1.23
C ALA A 78 5.01 9.40 0.35
N SER A 79 6.29 9.19 -0.01
CA SER A 79 6.70 8.04 -0.82
C SER A 79 6.51 6.70 -0.11
N ARG A 80 6.29 6.69 1.21
CA ARG A 80 6.00 5.47 1.98
C ARG A 80 4.51 5.13 2.01
N PHE A 81 3.67 6.14 2.19
CA PHE A 81 2.22 5.95 2.24
C PHE A 81 1.62 5.66 0.87
N MET A 82 2.21 6.20 -0.21
CA MET A 82 1.72 6.04 -1.56
C MET A 82 1.63 4.57 -2.02
N PRO A 83 2.67 3.74 -1.90
CA PRO A 83 2.60 2.33 -2.27
C PRO A 83 1.57 1.54 -1.44
N ILE A 84 1.38 1.90 -0.18
CA ILE A 84 0.37 1.28 0.70
C ILE A 84 -1.02 1.61 0.17
N ALA A 85 -1.30 2.89 -0.11
CA ALA A 85 -2.57 3.34 -0.65
C ALA A 85 -2.94 2.61 -1.95
N VAL A 86 -1.99 2.49 -2.89
CA VAL A 86 -2.23 1.80 -4.18
C VAL A 86 -2.50 0.32 -3.98
N ARG A 87 -1.74 -0.38 -3.14
CA ARG A 87 -1.95 -1.81 -2.86
C ARG A 87 -3.31 -2.06 -2.21
N CYS A 88 -3.70 -1.23 -1.25
CA CYS A 88 -5.02 -1.31 -0.62
C CYS A 88 -6.15 -1.02 -1.63
N MET A 89 -5.95 -0.09 -2.56
CA MET A 89 -6.90 0.21 -3.62
C MET A 89 -7.08 -0.99 -4.57
N ILE A 90 -5.99 -1.64 -4.97
CA ILE A 90 -6.06 -2.86 -5.79
C ILE A 90 -6.80 -3.99 -5.06
N ALA A 91 -6.54 -4.15 -3.76
CA ALA A 91 -7.23 -5.14 -2.94
C ALA A 91 -8.73 -4.82 -2.82
N ALA A 92 -9.10 -3.56 -2.58
CA ALA A 92 -10.49 -3.12 -2.55
C ALA A 92 -11.20 -3.40 -3.88
N PHE A 93 -10.55 -3.10 -5.01
CA PHE A 93 -11.07 -3.42 -6.33
C PHE A 93 -11.37 -4.92 -6.50
N ALA A 94 -10.42 -5.79 -6.11
CA ALA A 94 -10.59 -7.24 -6.24
C ALA A 94 -11.74 -7.78 -5.37
N PHE A 95 -11.86 -7.30 -4.13
CA PHE A 95 -12.97 -7.68 -3.25
C PHE A 95 -14.30 -7.11 -3.72
N GLY A 96 -14.34 -5.87 -4.18
CA GLY A 96 -15.54 -5.23 -4.75
C GLY A 96 -16.04 -5.96 -5.99
N PHE A 97 -15.13 -6.35 -6.87
CA PHE A 97 -15.47 -7.11 -8.07
C PHE A 97 -16.05 -8.50 -7.74
N HIS A 98 -15.47 -9.16 -6.73
CA HIS A 98 -15.99 -10.45 -6.23
C HIS A 98 -17.43 -10.28 -5.67
N LEU A 99 -17.69 -9.22 -4.90
CA LEU A 99 -19.02 -8.94 -4.36
C LEU A 99 -20.07 -8.71 -5.47
N VAL A 100 -19.68 -8.07 -6.57
CA VAL A 100 -20.58 -7.79 -7.71
C VAL A 100 -20.89 -9.05 -8.51
N LEU A 101 -19.89 -9.92 -8.73
CA LEU A 101 -20.06 -11.11 -9.56
C LEU A 101 -20.87 -12.22 -8.89
N GLY A 102 -20.90 -12.29 -7.56
CA GLY A 102 -21.50 -13.41 -6.83
C GLY A 102 -20.81 -14.75 -7.11
N ASP A 103 -20.90 -15.69 -6.18
CA ASP A 103 -20.10 -16.93 -6.21
C ASP A 103 -20.50 -17.95 -7.29
N ALA A 104 -21.75 -17.93 -7.76
CA ALA A 104 -22.31 -19.09 -8.45
C ALA A 104 -21.98 -19.19 -9.94
N ALA A 105 -21.84 -18.07 -10.67
CA ALA A 105 -21.82 -18.11 -12.14
C ALA A 105 -20.44 -17.97 -12.77
N ASN A 106 -19.45 -17.36 -12.09
CA ASN A 106 -18.22 -16.89 -12.72
C ASN A 106 -16.92 -17.17 -11.93
N ARG A 107 -16.80 -18.38 -11.34
CA ARG A 107 -15.61 -18.75 -10.53
C ARG A 107 -14.28 -18.50 -11.26
N GLY A 108 -14.22 -18.83 -12.55
CA GLY A 108 -13.02 -18.61 -13.36
C GLY A 108 -12.65 -17.12 -13.47
N LEU A 109 -13.64 -16.24 -13.59
CA LEU A 109 -13.44 -14.81 -13.66
C LEU A 109 -13.00 -14.24 -12.31
N ILE A 110 -13.55 -14.73 -11.21
CA ILE A 110 -13.13 -14.33 -9.85
C ILE A 110 -11.66 -14.68 -9.63
N VAL A 111 -11.26 -15.92 -9.92
CA VAL A 111 -9.86 -16.37 -9.81
C VAL A 111 -8.95 -15.53 -10.70
N PHE A 112 -9.37 -15.25 -11.94
CA PHE A 112 -8.62 -14.40 -12.86
C PHE A 112 -8.41 -12.99 -12.29
N VAL A 113 -9.45 -12.36 -11.72
CA VAL A 113 -9.35 -11.02 -11.11
C VAL A 113 -8.38 -11.02 -9.94
N TYR A 114 -8.42 -12.02 -9.07
CA TYR A 114 -7.46 -12.12 -7.96
C TYR A 114 -6.01 -12.30 -8.43
N VAL A 115 -5.78 -13.18 -9.39
CA VAL A 115 -4.46 -13.42 -9.96
C VAL A 115 -3.95 -12.17 -10.69
N ALA A 116 -4.80 -11.54 -11.50
CA ALA A 116 -4.48 -10.29 -12.20
C ALA A 116 -4.19 -9.13 -11.24
N SER A 117 -4.91 -9.06 -10.12
CA SER A 117 -4.70 -8.04 -9.07
C SER A 117 -3.44 -8.32 -8.24
N LEU A 118 -3.05 -9.58 -8.08
CA LEU A 118 -1.84 -9.95 -7.35
C LEU A 118 -0.57 -9.52 -8.10
N ALA A 119 -0.57 -9.58 -9.43
CA ALA A 119 0.58 -9.19 -10.25
C ALA A 119 1.03 -7.74 -9.99
N PRO A 120 0.18 -6.69 -10.09
CA PRO A 120 0.61 -5.33 -9.77
C PRO A 120 0.95 -5.13 -8.29
N VAL A 121 0.31 -5.87 -7.35
CA VAL A 121 0.69 -5.81 -5.93
C VAL A 121 2.14 -6.27 -5.71
N LEU A 122 2.59 -7.29 -6.44
CA LEU A 122 3.93 -7.84 -6.34
C LEU A 122 4.96 -7.05 -7.17
N PHE A 123 4.62 -6.67 -8.41
CA PHE A 123 5.58 -6.19 -9.40
C PHE A 123 5.57 -4.68 -9.63
N CYS A 124 4.45 -3.97 -9.43
CA CYS A 124 4.38 -2.53 -9.72
C CYS A 124 5.13 -1.65 -8.71
N PHE A 125 5.64 -2.24 -7.64
CA PHE A 125 6.50 -1.55 -6.69
C PHE A 125 7.80 -2.34 -6.45
N PRO A 126 8.58 -2.67 -7.50
CA PRO A 126 9.98 -2.97 -7.28
C PRO A 126 10.52 -1.71 -6.64
N ASP A 127 11.04 -1.84 -5.44
CA ASP A 127 11.57 -0.70 -4.71
C ASP A 127 12.58 0.03 -5.59
N VAL A 128 12.13 1.09 -6.26
CA VAL A 128 13.00 2.06 -6.97
C VAL A 128 14.11 2.54 -6.03
N TRP A 129 13.90 2.30 -4.74
CA TRP A 129 14.83 2.60 -3.65
C TRP A 129 15.96 1.59 -3.51
N ILE A 130 15.80 0.32 -3.91
CA ILE A 130 16.89 -0.68 -3.85
C ILE A 130 18.09 -0.21 -4.67
N PRO A 131 17.97 0.16 -5.95
CA PRO A 131 19.11 0.65 -6.72
C PRO A 131 19.62 2.01 -6.20
N LEU A 132 18.74 2.89 -5.70
CA LEU A 132 19.16 4.16 -5.12
C LEU A 132 19.92 3.95 -3.80
N GLN A 133 19.44 3.07 -2.93
CA GLN A 133 20.08 2.75 -1.65
C GLN A 133 21.39 1.98 -1.85
N LEU A 134 21.41 1.03 -2.77
CA LEU A 134 22.65 0.35 -3.17
C LEU A 134 23.63 1.34 -3.81
N GLY A 135 23.16 2.28 -4.60
CA GLY A 135 23.96 3.36 -5.18
C GLY A 135 24.55 4.27 -4.10
N LEU A 136 23.77 4.68 -3.10
CA LEU A 136 24.25 5.47 -1.96
C LEU A 136 25.18 4.66 -1.07
N ALA A 137 24.85 3.42 -0.74
CA ALA A 137 25.73 2.54 0.01
C ALA A 137 27.05 2.28 -0.74
N LYS A 138 27.00 2.07 -2.05
CA LYS A 138 28.17 1.89 -2.90
C LYS A 138 29.04 3.17 -2.99
N THR A 139 28.44 4.36 -3.04
CA THR A 139 29.18 5.62 -3.05
C THR A 139 29.82 5.93 -1.71
N VAL A 140 29.14 5.65 -0.60
CA VAL A 140 29.70 5.77 0.76
C VAL A 140 30.81 4.74 0.96
N TRP A 141 30.61 3.51 0.52
CA TRP A 141 31.62 2.44 0.57
C TRP A 141 32.89 2.82 -0.23
N ARG A 142 32.73 3.37 -1.43
CA ARG A 142 33.86 3.78 -2.28
C ARG A 142 34.64 4.96 -1.71
N ARG A 143 33.96 5.90 -1.01
CA ARG A 143 34.62 7.13 -0.49
C ARG A 143 35.17 7.00 0.92
N ALA A 144 34.55 6.21 1.76
CA ALA A 144 34.87 6.17 3.19
C ALA A 144 35.19 4.75 3.73
N GLY A 145 35.07 3.71 2.92
CA GLY A 145 35.29 2.32 3.30
C GLY A 145 34.36 1.86 4.44
N TRP A 146 34.61 0.66 4.97
CA TRP A 146 33.85 0.12 6.10
C TRP A 146 33.92 1.01 7.36
N ARG A 147 35.08 1.63 7.60
CA ARG A 147 35.29 2.56 8.72
C ARG A 147 34.46 3.83 8.61
N GLY A 148 34.17 4.29 7.40
CA GLY A 148 33.30 5.44 7.16
C GLY A 148 31.85 5.13 7.48
N LEU A 149 31.38 3.94 7.12
CA LEU A 149 30.02 3.48 7.42
C LEU A 149 29.78 3.35 8.94
N VAL A 150 30.77 2.84 9.66
CA VAL A 150 30.74 2.68 11.13
C VAL A 150 30.95 4.01 11.85
N ASN A 151 31.80 4.92 11.32
CA ASN A 151 32.06 6.22 11.92
C ASN A 151 30.93 7.25 11.70
N ILE A 152 30.09 7.08 10.69
CA ILE A 152 28.83 7.85 10.57
C ILE A 152 27.96 7.66 11.82
N HIS A 153 28.05 6.51 12.45
CA HIS A 153 27.32 6.22 13.70
C HIS A 153 27.93 6.88 14.95
N ARG A 154 29.19 7.29 14.92
CA ARG A 154 29.93 7.79 16.10
C ARG A 154 30.08 9.32 16.20
N ARG A 155 29.83 10.09 15.15
CA ARG A 155 29.94 11.56 15.21
C ARG A 155 28.55 12.22 15.32
N PRO A 156 28.30 13.04 16.34
CA PRO A 156 27.04 13.78 16.51
C PRO A 156 26.96 14.99 15.57
N SER A 157 27.26 14.81 14.30
CA SER A 157 27.01 15.84 13.30
C SER A 157 25.61 15.67 12.72
N SER A 158 25.02 16.75 12.28
CA SER A 158 23.62 16.93 11.82
C SER A 158 23.10 15.92 10.78
N LEU A 159 23.90 14.98 10.31
CA LEU A 159 23.55 13.91 9.38
C LEU A 159 23.10 12.60 10.06
N ILE A 160 23.34 12.45 11.38
CA ILE A 160 23.01 11.23 12.13
C ILE A 160 21.48 10.97 12.19
N PRO A 161 20.62 11.98 12.47
CA PRO A 161 19.20 11.77 12.44
C PRO A 161 18.72 11.35 11.05
N LEU A 162 19.35 11.83 9.99
CA LEU A 162 19.02 11.49 8.60
C LEU A 162 19.34 10.01 8.31
N ALA A 163 20.46 9.48 8.78
CA ALA A 163 20.86 8.09 8.59
C ALA A 163 19.99 7.12 9.41
N GLN A 164 19.71 7.46 10.67
CA GLN A 164 18.81 6.66 11.52
C GLN A 164 17.38 6.61 10.98
N LEU A 165 16.91 7.71 10.50
CA LEU A 165 15.60 7.81 9.86
C LEU A 165 15.56 7.06 8.53
N PHE A 166 16.67 7.09 7.77
CA PHE A 166 16.79 6.32 6.53
C PHE A 166 16.70 4.82 6.82
N MET A 167 17.38 4.35 7.87
CA MET A 167 17.34 2.96 8.33
C MET A 167 15.97 2.58 8.90
N ALA A 168 15.35 3.42 9.72
CA ALA A 168 14.01 3.19 10.25
C ALA A 168 12.96 3.16 9.13
N SER A 169 13.09 4.06 8.17
CA SER A 169 12.28 4.12 6.97
C SER A 169 12.45 2.88 6.08
N PHE A 170 13.67 2.37 5.96
CA PHE A 170 13.97 1.14 5.25
C PHE A 170 13.32 -0.08 5.92
N LEU A 171 13.51 -0.24 7.23
CA LEU A 171 12.87 -1.29 8.02
C LEU A 171 11.34 -1.25 7.93
N PHE A 172 10.75 -0.07 8.05
CA PHE A 172 9.30 0.11 7.91
C PHE A 172 8.80 -0.28 6.51
N GLN A 173 9.53 0.07 5.46
CA GLN A 173 9.16 -0.28 4.09
C GLN A 173 9.27 -1.79 3.85
N TYR A 174 10.37 -2.41 4.22
CA TYR A 174 10.57 -3.84 3.98
C TYR A 174 9.68 -4.69 4.87
N LEU A 175 9.65 -4.46 6.17
CA LEU A 175 8.79 -5.22 7.09
C LEU A 175 7.31 -4.90 6.87
N GLY A 176 6.94 -3.63 6.83
CA GLY A 176 5.55 -3.22 6.63
C GLY A 176 5.03 -3.51 5.23
N GLY A 177 5.84 -3.28 4.20
CA GLY A 177 5.47 -3.53 2.82
C GLY A 177 5.35 -5.03 2.51
N THR A 178 6.29 -5.86 2.97
CA THR A 178 6.24 -7.32 2.80
C THR A 178 5.10 -7.92 3.61
N LEU A 179 4.89 -7.47 4.85
CA LEU A 179 3.77 -7.91 5.68
C LEU A 179 2.42 -7.60 5.00
N LEU A 180 2.27 -6.39 4.48
CA LEU A 180 1.05 -6.00 3.76
C LEU A 180 0.81 -6.86 2.52
N VAL A 181 1.84 -7.12 1.72
CA VAL A 181 1.74 -8.00 0.55
C VAL A 181 1.34 -9.42 0.96
N LEU A 182 1.93 -9.96 2.02
CA LEU A 182 1.59 -11.29 2.54
C LEU A 182 0.15 -11.33 3.06
N LEU A 183 -0.31 -10.29 3.75
CA LEU A 183 -1.70 -10.18 4.21
C LEU A 183 -2.69 -10.13 3.05
N ILE A 184 -2.41 -9.34 2.01
CA ILE A 184 -3.24 -9.26 0.81
C ILE A 184 -3.26 -10.62 0.08
N ALA A 185 -2.10 -11.25 -0.11
CA ALA A 185 -2.00 -12.55 -0.75
C ALA A 185 -2.75 -13.64 0.04
N ALA A 186 -2.62 -13.67 1.36
CA ALA A 186 -3.36 -14.58 2.23
C ALA A 186 -4.88 -14.32 2.15
N ALA A 187 -5.30 -13.04 2.14
CA ALA A 187 -6.71 -12.68 2.00
C ALA A 187 -7.27 -13.10 0.63
N PHE A 188 -6.50 -12.99 -0.43
CA PHE A 188 -6.87 -13.46 -1.77
C PHE A 188 -6.95 -14.97 -1.82
N ALA A 189 -5.97 -15.70 -1.25
CA ALA A 189 -5.98 -17.15 -1.18
C ALA A 189 -7.22 -17.68 -0.43
N VAL A 190 -7.56 -17.06 0.70
CA VAL A 190 -8.78 -17.41 1.46
C VAL A 190 -10.04 -17.11 0.65
N ALA A 191 -10.11 -15.98 -0.07
CA ALA A 191 -11.27 -15.65 -0.90
C ALA A 191 -11.43 -16.64 -2.07
N ILE A 192 -10.33 -17.03 -2.71
CA ILE A 192 -10.32 -18.05 -3.76
C ILE A 192 -10.75 -19.43 -3.19
N ALA A 193 -10.20 -19.83 -2.04
CA ALA A 193 -10.56 -21.07 -1.39
C ALA A 193 -12.05 -21.13 -1.03
N LEU A 194 -12.59 -20.06 -0.47
CA LEU A 194 -14.02 -19.94 -0.17
C LEU A 194 -14.87 -20.09 -1.44
N SER A 195 -14.51 -19.47 -2.54
CA SER A 195 -15.25 -19.56 -3.81
C SER A 195 -15.20 -20.96 -4.45
N ILE A 196 -14.14 -21.75 -4.16
CA ILE A 196 -13.97 -23.12 -4.69
C ILE A 196 -14.66 -24.16 -3.83
N TYR A 197 -14.49 -24.07 -2.49
CA TYR A 197 -14.92 -25.14 -1.56
C TYR A 197 -16.33 -24.96 -1.01
N LEU A 198 -16.90 -23.75 -1.05
CA LEU A 198 -18.24 -23.47 -0.55
C LEU A 198 -19.14 -22.93 -1.68
N PRO A 199 -19.67 -23.82 -2.55
CA PRO A 199 -20.44 -23.42 -3.72
C PRO A 199 -21.81 -22.81 -3.43
N ASN A 200 -22.25 -22.74 -2.18
CA ASN A 200 -23.59 -22.32 -1.75
C ASN A 200 -23.57 -21.18 -0.70
N TYR A 201 -22.51 -20.40 -0.63
CA TYR A 201 -22.46 -19.22 0.26
C TYR A 201 -22.71 -17.93 -0.47
#